data_bbaee3c70eed9a9387020714cd2ee491
#
_entry.id   bbaee3c70eed9a9387020714cd2ee491
#
_cell.length_a   1.000
_cell.length_b   1.000
_cell.length_c   1.000
_cell.angle_alpha   90.00
_cell.angle_beta   90.00
_cell.angle_gamma   90.00
#
_symmetry.space_group_name_H-M   'P 1'
#
loop_
_entity.id
_entity.type
_entity.pdbx_description
1 polymer ?
#
loop_
_entity_poly.entity_id
_entity_poly.type
_entity_poly.pdbx_seq_one_letter_code
_entity_poly.pdbx_strand_id
1 'polypeptide(L)'
;MSGQGNATITNTGEVHTGREQRTTTVTGVATGVSPNKTYQVVQKAKPEFVSFDDGAETSVAKTGGTLTITGKSNSTALTFELLDLTDDGETSGVVEGGLTLTLPEKYDAGGAQTTNGQPITGDPGASAEFTFSITFTNIPANTTINELTAALKVSTTGGQTAQISIKQSAGDPSFEFSEGTITLEASGAAVTNQIISNTAWTLS
;
A
#
# COMPACT_ATOMS: atom_id res chain seq x y z
N MET A 1 -28.53 2.98 -37.04
CA MET A 1 -29.19 1.78 -37.54
C MET A 1 -30.57 2.19 -38.01
N SER A 2 -30.99 1.84 -39.19
CA SER A 2 -32.33 2.09 -39.70
C SER A 2 -32.81 0.81 -40.41
N GLY A 3 -34.11 0.56 -40.40
CA GLY A 3 -34.67 -0.65 -41.02
C GLY A 3 -36.20 -0.65 -40.98
N GLN A 4 -36.81 -1.70 -41.57
CA GLN A 4 -38.24 -1.94 -41.54
C GLN A 4 -38.49 -3.38 -41.07
N GLY A 5 -39.47 -3.59 -40.22
CA GLY A 5 -39.79 -4.88 -39.61
C GLY A 5 -39.07 -5.11 -38.25
N ASN A 6 -39.05 -6.36 -37.78
CA ASN A 6 -38.45 -6.74 -36.52
C ASN A 6 -36.92 -6.78 -36.62
N ALA A 7 -36.24 -6.27 -35.61
CA ALA A 7 -34.78 -6.28 -35.53
C ALA A 7 -34.30 -6.48 -34.06
N THR A 8 -33.08 -7.01 -33.92
CA THR A 8 -32.40 -7.15 -32.64
C THR A 8 -31.40 -6.03 -32.49
N ILE A 9 -31.40 -5.38 -31.32
CA ILE A 9 -30.43 -4.38 -30.96
C ILE A 9 -29.46 -5.00 -29.91
N THR A 10 -28.18 -5.02 -30.21
CA THR A 10 -27.13 -5.44 -29.28
C THR A 10 -26.52 -4.21 -28.63
N ASN A 11 -26.50 -4.19 -27.29
CA ASN A 11 -25.88 -3.13 -26.51
C ASN A 11 -24.55 -3.65 -25.94
N THR A 12 -23.46 -2.92 -26.20
CA THR A 12 -22.11 -3.20 -25.66
C THR A 12 -21.63 -1.98 -24.93
N GLY A 13 -20.81 -2.18 -23.88
CA GLY A 13 -20.20 -1.09 -23.11
C GLY A 13 -18.76 -1.43 -22.75
N GLU A 14 -17.96 -0.42 -22.53
CA GLU A 14 -16.62 -0.55 -21.94
C GLU A 14 -16.70 -1.10 -20.51
N VAL A 15 -15.59 -1.70 -20.04
CA VAL A 15 -15.49 -2.16 -18.65
C VAL A 15 -15.78 -1.00 -17.71
N HIS A 16 -16.63 -1.25 -16.71
CA HIS A 16 -16.98 -0.24 -15.71
C HIS A 16 -16.27 -0.56 -14.39
N THR A 17 -15.41 0.35 -13.94
CA THR A 17 -14.61 0.20 -12.74
C THR A 17 -15.14 1.04 -11.55
N GLY A 18 -16.16 1.86 -11.79
CA GLY A 18 -16.75 2.75 -10.78
C GLY A 18 -17.72 2.07 -9.83
N ARG A 19 -17.90 2.67 -8.65
CA ARG A 19 -18.74 2.16 -7.56
C ARG A 19 -20.23 2.43 -7.70
N GLU A 20 -20.66 3.20 -8.70
CA GLU A 20 -22.07 3.45 -8.99
C GLU A 20 -22.45 2.96 -10.38
N GLN A 21 -23.68 2.50 -10.54
CA GLN A 21 -24.17 2.07 -11.83
C GLN A 21 -24.28 3.24 -12.82
N ARG A 22 -24.09 2.95 -14.10
CA ARG A 22 -24.30 3.89 -15.20
C ARG A 22 -25.59 3.55 -15.94
N THR A 23 -26.32 4.58 -16.37
CA THR A 23 -27.55 4.41 -17.13
C THR A 23 -27.52 5.27 -18.39
N THR A 24 -27.91 4.70 -19.51
CA THR A 24 -28.07 5.38 -20.79
C THR A 24 -29.45 5.10 -21.36
N THR A 25 -30.09 6.14 -21.88
CA THR A 25 -31.39 5.99 -22.53
C THR A 25 -31.21 5.84 -24.04
N VAL A 26 -31.74 4.78 -24.60
CA VAL A 26 -31.82 4.57 -26.07
C VAL A 26 -33.21 4.98 -26.53
N THR A 27 -33.26 5.84 -27.56
CA THR A 27 -34.52 6.34 -28.13
C THR A 27 -34.72 5.78 -29.53
N GLY A 28 -35.87 5.13 -29.76
CA GLY A 28 -36.33 4.69 -31.04
C GLY A 28 -37.32 5.69 -31.64
N VAL A 29 -37.10 6.07 -32.89
CA VAL A 29 -37.96 6.97 -33.64
C VAL A 29 -38.51 6.21 -34.87
N ALA A 30 -39.81 6.26 -35.06
CA ALA A 30 -40.45 5.68 -36.27
C ALA A 30 -41.45 6.68 -36.86
N THR A 31 -41.52 6.71 -38.20
CA THR A 31 -42.43 7.60 -38.93
C THR A 31 -43.89 7.31 -38.56
N GLY A 32 -44.62 8.34 -38.14
CA GLY A 32 -46.02 8.22 -37.76
C GLY A 32 -46.25 7.69 -36.32
N VAL A 33 -45.20 7.45 -35.54
CA VAL A 33 -45.30 7.02 -34.15
C VAL A 33 -44.90 8.16 -33.23
N SER A 34 -45.82 8.56 -32.33
CA SER A 34 -45.59 9.57 -31.30
C SER A 34 -46.27 9.09 -30.00
N PRO A 35 -45.62 9.30 -28.83
CA PRO A 35 -44.25 9.74 -28.63
C PRO A 35 -43.20 8.68 -29.03
N ASN A 36 -41.96 9.10 -29.20
CA ASN A 36 -40.82 8.19 -29.40
C ASN A 36 -40.76 7.12 -28.30
N LYS A 37 -40.29 5.95 -28.63
CA LYS A 37 -40.13 4.86 -27.64
C LYS A 37 -38.70 4.84 -27.12
N THR A 38 -38.56 4.61 -25.82
CA THR A 38 -37.25 4.57 -25.15
C THR A 38 -37.11 3.30 -24.32
N TYR A 39 -35.86 2.87 -24.13
CA TYR A 39 -35.51 1.92 -23.08
C TYR A 39 -34.17 2.35 -22.43
N GLN A 40 -33.94 1.84 -21.25
CA GLN A 40 -32.69 2.13 -20.49
C GLN A 40 -31.74 0.94 -20.60
N VAL A 41 -30.47 1.25 -20.83
CA VAL A 41 -29.35 0.33 -20.68
C VAL A 41 -28.65 0.68 -19.39
N VAL A 42 -28.63 -0.26 -18.45
CA VAL A 42 -28.01 -0.09 -17.15
C VAL A 42 -26.77 -0.97 -17.08
N GLN A 43 -25.62 -0.35 -16.79
CA GLN A 43 -24.39 -1.07 -16.49
C GLN A 43 -24.16 -1.04 -14.96
N LYS A 44 -24.08 -2.25 -14.37
CA LYS A 44 -23.89 -2.39 -12.91
C LYS A 44 -22.57 -1.79 -12.46
N ALA A 45 -22.55 -1.30 -11.25
CA ALA A 45 -21.32 -0.87 -10.55
C ALA A 45 -20.34 -2.04 -10.38
N LYS A 46 -19.05 -1.74 -10.35
CA LYS A 46 -18.04 -2.65 -9.81
C LYS A 46 -18.16 -2.65 -8.29
N PRO A 47 -18.15 -3.80 -7.62
CA PRO A 47 -18.07 -3.85 -6.17
C PRO A 47 -16.87 -3.05 -5.67
N GLU A 48 -16.99 -2.46 -4.46
CA GLU A 48 -15.89 -1.75 -3.84
C GLU A 48 -14.69 -2.69 -3.65
N PHE A 49 -13.49 -2.18 -3.90
CA PHE A 49 -12.25 -2.95 -3.80
C PHE A 49 -11.08 -2.04 -3.41
N VAL A 50 -10.01 -2.68 -2.94
CA VAL A 50 -8.67 -2.11 -2.77
C VAL A 50 -7.64 -3.19 -3.05
N SER A 51 -6.53 -2.83 -3.67
CA SER A 51 -5.40 -3.72 -3.93
C SER A 51 -4.09 -2.96 -3.96
N PHE A 52 -2.99 -3.59 -3.54
CA PHE A 52 -1.64 -3.10 -3.77
C PHE A 52 -1.13 -3.59 -5.14
N ASP A 53 -0.33 -2.78 -5.82
CA ASP A 53 0.24 -3.10 -7.13
C ASP A 53 1.36 -4.17 -7.02
N ASP A 54 2.16 -4.11 -5.95
CA ASP A 54 3.23 -5.09 -5.65
C ASP A 54 2.69 -6.45 -5.14
N GLY A 55 1.37 -6.59 -5.01
CA GLY A 55 0.75 -7.81 -4.50
C GLY A 55 0.88 -7.95 -2.99
N ALA A 56 1.46 -9.06 -2.51
CA ALA A 56 1.49 -9.40 -1.10
C ALA A 56 2.77 -8.95 -0.36
N GLU A 57 3.83 -8.54 -1.07
CA GLU A 57 5.12 -8.23 -0.48
C GLU A 57 5.87 -7.13 -1.24
N THR A 58 6.54 -6.25 -0.49
CA THR A 58 7.50 -5.28 -1.01
C THR A 58 8.72 -5.22 -0.10
N SER A 59 9.79 -4.53 -0.51
CA SER A 59 11.02 -4.50 0.26
C SER A 59 11.69 -3.13 0.26
N VAL A 60 12.46 -2.87 1.32
CA VAL A 60 13.37 -1.74 1.45
C VAL A 60 14.79 -2.24 1.68
N ALA A 61 15.77 -1.52 1.14
CA ALA A 61 17.16 -1.88 1.30
C ALA A 61 17.62 -1.81 2.77
N LYS A 62 18.68 -2.57 3.13
CA LYS A 62 19.30 -2.53 4.47
C LYS A 62 19.73 -1.12 4.92
N THR A 63 20.03 -0.23 3.99
CA THR A 63 20.41 1.16 4.27
C THR A 63 19.23 2.03 4.70
N GLY A 64 18.00 1.51 4.62
CA GLY A 64 16.80 2.29 4.86
C GLY A 64 16.52 3.31 3.76
N GLY A 65 15.90 4.44 4.12
CA GLY A 65 15.60 5.55 3.22
C GLY A 65 14.12 5.80 3.04
N THR A 66 13.62 5.72 1.80
CA THR A 66 12.23 5.97 1.45
C THR A 66 11.62 4.75 0.76
N LEU A 67 10.38 4.43 1.09
CA LEU A 67 9.58 3.39 0.44
C LEU A 67 8.24 3.98 0.02
N THR A 68 7.90 3.86 -1.26
CA THR A 68 6.56 4.22 -1.77
C THR A 68 5.82 2.96 -2.18
N ILE A 69 4.62 2.78 -1.65
CA ILE A 69 3.74 1.66 -1.96
C ILE A 69 2.55 2.21 -2.73
N THR A 70 2.23 1.59 -3.86
CA THR A 70 1.15 2.00 -4.74
C THR A 70 0.04 0.97 -4.81
N GLY A 71 -1.13 1.41 -5.26
CA GLY A 71 -2.27 0.54 -5.42
C GLY A 71 -3.46 1.22 -6.09
N LYS A 72 -4.59 0.49 -6.10
CA LYS A 72 -5.84 0.92 -6.75
C LYS A 72 -7.04 0.68 -5.86
N SER A 73 -8.01 1.57 -5.99
CA SER A 73 -9.31 1.44 -5.33
C SER A 73 -10.40 2.21 -6.08
N ASN A 74 -11.65 1.90 -5.76
CA ASN A 74 -12.83 2.72 -6.12
C ASN A 74 -13.62 3.17 -4.88
N SER A 75 -13.03 3.09 -3.68
CA SER A 75 -13.66 3.52 -2.43
C SER A 75 -13.71 5.05 -2.29
N THR A 76 -14.60 5.54 -1.43
CA THR A 76 -14.69 6.98 -1.11
C THR A 76 -13.66 7.45 -0.11
N ALA A 77 -13.10 6.54 0.69
CA ALA A 77 -12.01 6.79 1.62
C ALA A 77 -11.18 5.53 1.82
N LEU A 78 -9.91 5.70 2.15
CA LEU A 78 -9.00 4.63 2.54
C LEU A 78 -8.43 4.91 3.93
N THR A 79 -8.34 3.85 4.74
CA THR A 79 -7.69 3.88 6.04
C THR A 79 -6.51 2.93 6.03
N PHE A 80 -5.31 3.45 6.28
CA PHE A 80 -4.08 2.69 6.38
C PHE A 80 -3.73 2.46 7.85
N GLU A 81 -3.23 1.26 8.14
CA GLU A 81 -2.79 0.82 9.47
C GLU A 81 -1.51 0.02 9.33
N LEU A 82 -0.54 0.26 10.22
CA LEU A 82 0.62 -0.63 10.38
C LEU A 82 0.24 -1.75 11.33
N LEU A 83 0.50 -3.00 10.91
CA LEU A 83 0.25 -4.18 11.73
C LEU A 83 1.56 -4.67 12.33
N ASP A 84 1.50 -5.07 13.60
CA ASP A 84 2.55 -5.86 14.22
C ASP A 84 2.41 -7.32 13.78
N LEU A 85 3.45 -7.87 13.13
CA LEU A 85 3.46 -9.28 12.71
C LEU A 85 3.92 -10.23 13.82
N THR A 86 4.36 -9.70 14.97
CA THR A 86 4.87 -10.50 16.09
C THR A 86 3.82 -10.78 17.17
N ASP A 87 2.73 -10.02 17.17
CA ASP A 87 1.66 -10.11 18.17
C ASP A 87 0.30 -10.29 17.50
N ASP A 88 0.01 -11.52 17.06
CA ASP A 88 -1.29 -12.05 16.57
C ASP A 88 -2.23 -11.08 15.80
N GLY A 89 -1.70 -10.02 15.23
CA GLY A 89 -2.40 -9.11 14.31
C GLY A 89 -3.04 -7.89 14.96
N GLU A 90 -2.68 -7.55 16.18
CA GLU A 90 -3.10 -6.31 16.81
C GLU A 90 -2.31 -5.09 16.30
N THR A 91 -2.98 -3.94 16.18
CA THR A 91 -2.37 -2.67 15.76
C THR A 91 -1.52 -2.12 16.91
N SER A 92 -0.23 -2.32 16.84
CA SER A 92 0.74 -1.68 17.73
C SER A 92 1.61 -0.70 16.95
N GLY A 93 1.82 0.48 17.48
CA GLY A 93 2.69 1.50 16.87
C GLY A 93 4.19 1.24 17.00
N VAL A 94 4.60 0.10 17.62
CA VAL A 94 6.01 -0.28 17.82
C VAL A 94 6.13 -1.78 17.74
N VAL A 95 6.80 -2.26 16.70
CA VAL A 95 7.11 -3.69 16.51
C VAL A 95 8.40 -4.01 17.27
N GLU A 96 8.33 -4.76 18.38
CA GLU A 96 9.54 -5.24 19.07
C GLU A 96 10.30 -6.23 18.17
N GLY A 97 11.49 -5.84 17.74
CA GLY A 97 12.37 -6.65 16.84
C GLY A 97 11.99 -6.62 15.38
N GLY A 98 10.98 -5.83 14.97
CA GLY A 98 10.55 -5.67 13.60
C GLY A 98 11.05 -4.38 12.93
N LEU A 99 10.58 -4.14 11.71
CA LEU A 99 10.85 -2.93 10.95
C LEU A 99 10.10 -1.75 11.57
N THR A 100 10.85 -0.74 12.04
CA THR A 100 10.26 0.49 12.57
C THR A 100 9.83 1.41 11.43
N LEU A 101 8.53 1.61 11.29
CA LEU A 101 7.91 2.54 10.33
C LEU A 101 7.04 3.55 11.06
N THR A 102 6.98 4.75 10.53
CA THR A 102 6.00 5.77 10.97
C THR A 102 4.94 5.90 9.88
N LEU A 103 3.69 5.62 10.22
CA LEU A 103 2.59 5.75 9.28
C LEU A 103 2.41 7.23 8.90
N PRO A 104 2.45 7.58 7.61
CA PRO A 104 2.20 8.95 7.16
C PRO A 104 0.75 9.38 7.47
N GLU A 105 0.58 10.63 7.91
CA GLU A 105 -0.77 11.20 8.12
C GLU A 105 -1.55 11.36 6.82
N LYS A 106 -0.83 11.44 5.69
CA LYS A 106 -1.39 11.68 4.36
C LYS A 106 -0.81 10.73 3.32
N TYR A 107 -1.59 10.49 2.29
CA TYR A 107 -1.24 9.72 1.10
C TYR A 107 -1.80 10.40 -0.14
N ASP A 108 -1.32 10.07 -1.33
CA ASP A 108 -1.88 10.55 -2.59
C ASP A 108 -2.93 9.57 -3.11
N ALA A 109 -4.08 10.10 -3.55
CA ALA A 109 -5.14 9.30 -4.17
C ALA A 109 -5.86 10.12 -5.23
N GLY A 110 -6.05 9.54 -6.43
CA GLY A 110 -6.69 10.24 -7.54
C GLY A 110 -5.97 11.52 -7.98
N GLY A 111 -4.65 11.61 -7.77
CA GLY A 111 -3.84 12.76 -8.12
C GLY A 111 -3.87 13.90 -7.11
N ALA A 112 -4.43 13.72 -5.92
CA ALA A 112 -4.48 14.71 -4.85
C ALA A 112 -4.12 14.12 -3.49
N GLN A 113 -3.51 14.93 -2.62
CA GLN A 113 -3.15 14.53 -1.27
C GLN A 113 -4.40 14.43 -0.39
N THR A 114 -4.52 13.32 0.32
CA THR A 114 -5.65 12.98 1.20
C THR A 114 -5.13 12.62 2.59
N THR A 115 -5.84 13.03 3.64
CA THR A 115 -5.54 12.62 5.02
C THR A 115 -6.05 11.19 5.24
N ASN A 116 -5.28 10.37 5.94
CA ASN A 116 -5.62 8.99 6.26
C ASN A 116 -7.00 8.90 6.94
N GLY A 117 -7.87 8.01 6.45
CA GLY A 117 -9.23 7.82 6.97
C GLY A 117 -10.24 8.90 6.57
N GLN A 118 -9.85 9.92 5.81
CA GLN A 118 -10.76 10.96 5.34
C GLN A 118 -11.21 10.72 3.89
N PRO A 119 -12.31 11.35 3.45
CA PRO A 119 -12.78 11.28 2.07
C PRO A 119 -11.67 11.69 1.08
N ILE A 120 -11.56 10.95 -0.02
CA ILE A 120 -10.51 11.12 -1.02
C ILE A 120 -10.69 12.45 -1.74
N THR A 121 -9.69 13.33 -1.62
CA THR A 121 -9.70 14.67 -2.24
C THR A 121 -9.70 14.59 -3.77
N GLY A 122 -8.92 13.66 -4.34
CA GLY A 122 -8.83 13.39 -5.79
C GLY A 122 -9.80 12.31 -6.27
N ASP A 123 -10.93 12.08 -5.57
CA ASP A 123 -11.91 11.09 -5.97
C ASP A 123 -12.46 11.39 -7.38
N PRO A 124 -12.26 10.51 -8.38
CA PRO A 124 -12.79 10.69 -9.72
C PRO A 124 -14.31 10.54 -9.79
N GLY A 125 -14.96 10.36 -8.64
CA GLY A 125 -16.39 10.11 -8.53
C GLY A 125 -16.75 8.64 -8.74
N ALA A 126 -18.05 8.41 -8.87
CA ALA A 126 -18.64 7.09 -8.98
C ALA A 126 -18.28 6.34 -10.26
N SER A 127 -17.68 6.97 -11.25
CA SER A 127 -17.52 6.43 -12.61
C SER A 127 -16.20 5.71 -12.85
N ALA A 128 -15.22 5.80 -11.96
CA ALA A 128 -13.87 5.25 -12.19
C ALA A 128 -13.21 4.70 -10.91
N GLU A 129 -12.18 3.88 -11.09
CA GLU A 129 -11.18 3.59 -10.06
C GLU A 129 -10.10 4.70 -10.07
N PHE A 130 -9.34 4.79 -8.99
CA PHE A 130 -8.19 5.67 -8.87
C PHE A 130 -6.97 4.89 -8.40
N THR A 131 -5.80 5.46 -8.64
CA THR A 131 -4.55 5.00 -8.04
C THR A 131 -4.30 5.74 -6.74
N PHE A 132 -3.64 5.07 -5.80
CA PHE A 132 -3.12 5.70 -4.58
C PHE A 132 -1.64 5.38 -4.42
N SER A 133 -0.94 6.22 -3.64
CA SER A 133 0.41 5.96 -3.18
C SER A 133 0.60 6.47 -1.74
N ILE A 134 1.27 5.66 -0.92
CA ILE A 134 1.67 6.01 0.44
C ILE A 134 3.19 5.92 0.53
N THR A 135 3.84 6.97 1.08
CA THR A 135 5.29 7.07 1.11
C THR A 135 5.80 7.15 2.55
N PHE A 136 6.56 6.13 2.94
CA PHE A 136 7.31 6.11 4.18
C PHE A 136 8.67 6.77 3.95
N THR A 137 9.05 7.68 4.82
CA THR A 137 10.33 8.40 4.78
C THR A 137 11.14 8.13 6.05
N ASN A 138 12.45 8.39 5.97
CA ASN A 138 13.35 8.24 7.12
C ASN A 138 13.35 6.83 7.74
N ILE A 139 13.17 5.80 6.92
CA ILE A 139 13.32 4.42 7.37
C ILE A 139 14.78 4.24 7.80
N PRO A 140 15.05 3.84 9.07
CA PRO A 140 16.41 3.68 9.54
C PRO A 140 17.13 2.52 8.83
N ALA A 141 18.46 2.54 8.84
CA ALA A 141 19.25 1.41 8.37
C ALA A 141 19.07 0.21 9.32
N ASN A 142 18.99 -0.99 8.76
CA ASN A 142 19.04 -2.22 9.53
C ASN A 142 20.50 -2.56 9.84
N THR A 143 20.89 -2.40 11.09
CA THR A 143 22.25 -2.73 11.59
C THR A 143 22.33 -4.14 12.18
N THR A 144 21.22 -4.88 12.20
CA THR A 144 21.17 -6.27 12.69
C THR A 144 21.44 -7.26 11.56
N ILE A 145 21.85 -8.46 11.90
CA ILE A 145 22.06 -9.56 10.93
C ILE A 145 20.77 -10.28 10.54
N ASN A 146 19.63 -9.81 11.02
CA ASN A 146 18.32 -10.38 10.73
C ASN A 146 17.54 -9.49 9.77
N GLU A 147 16.72 -10.09 8.91
CA GLU A 147 15.70 -9.38 8.16
C GLU A 147 14.64 -8.82 9.13
N LEU A 148 14.23 -7.57 8.92
CA LEU A 148 13.15 -6.94 9.67
C LEU A 148 11.88 -6.91 8.81
N THR A 149 10.71 -7.05 9.45
CA THR A 149 9.43 -7.08 8.77
C THR A 149 8.41 -6.16 9.43
N ALA A 150 7.50 -5.65 8.63
CA ALA A 150 6.29 -4.95 9.05
C ALA A 150 5.16 -5.32 8.07
N ALA A 151 3.92 -4.99 8.39
CA ALA A 151 2.82 -5.10 7.44
C ALA A 151 2.01 -3.81 7.40
N LEU A 152 1.58 -3.45 6.20
CA LEU A 152 0.65 -2.37 5.95
C LEU A 152 -0.68 -2.96 5.53
N LYS A 153 -1.75 -2.60 6.23
CA LYS A 153 -3.13 -2.90 5.87
C LYS A 153 -3.81 -1.64 5.39
N VAL A 154 -4.64 -1.77 4.37
CA VAL A 154 -5.55 -0.72 3.90
C VAL A 154 -6.98 -1.24 3.94
N SER A 155 -7.90 -0.40 4.39
CA SER A 155 -9.33 -0.69 4.47
C SER A 155 -10.12 0.35 3.71
N THR A 156 -11.22 -0.08 3.08
CA THR A 156 -12.19 0.78 2.39
C THR A 156 -13.37 1.11 3.29
N THR A 157 -14.19 2.08 2.90
CA THR A 157 -15.46 2.41 3.59
C THR A 157 -16.46 1.24 3.61
N GLY A 158 -16.43 0.38 2.60
CA GLY A 158 -17.28 -0.82 2.51
C GLY A 158 -16.70 -2.04 3.23
N GLY A 159 -15.57 -1.90 3.95
CA GLY A 159 -14.97 -2.97 4.74
C GLY A 159 -14.10 -3.93 3.95
N GLN A 160 -13.82 -3.66 2.66
CA GLN A 160 -12.83 -4.44 1.90
C GLN A 160 -11.42 -4.09 2.37
N THR A 161 -10.54 -5.06 2.44
CA THR A 161 -9.17 -4.87 2.92
C THR A 161 -8.15 -5.48 1.97
N ALA A 162 -6.94 -4.90 1.97
CA ALA A 162 -5.75 -5.50 1.39
C ALA A 162 -4.58 -5.33 2.38
N GLN A 163 -3.64 -6.26 2.35
CA GLN A 163 -2.45 -6.24 3.19
C GLN A 163 -1.21 -6.51 2.35
N ILE A 164 -0.11 -5.83 2.68
CA ILE A 164 1.20 -6.05 2.08
C ILE A 164 2.25 -6.19 3.18
N SER A 165 3.12 -7.20 3.06
CA SER A 165 4.29 -7.36 3.91
C SER A 165 5.41 -6.46 3.42
N ILE A 166 6.10 -5.78 4.34
CA ILE A 166 7.24 -4.91 4.06
C ILE A 166 8.46 -5.55 4.71
N LYS A 167 9.50 -5.87 3.93
CA LYS A 167 10.73 -6.49 4.41
C LYS A 167 11.91 -5.55 4.26
N GLN A 168 12.76 -5.48 5.26
CA GLN A 168 14.05 -4.80 5.17
C GLN A 168 15.16 -5.83 5.27
N SER A 169 16.05 -5.83 4.27
CA SER A 169 17.19 -6.74 4.22
C SER A 169 18.07 -6.63 5.45
N ALA A 170 18.64 -7.74 5.89
CA ALA A 170 19.61 -7.82 6.97
C ALA A 170 20.83 -6.90 6.73
N GLY A 171 21.35 -6.31 7.77
CA GLY A 171 22.63 -5.60 7.77
C GLY A 171 23.82 -6.56 7.61
N ASP A 172 24.98 -6.00 7.33
CA ASP A 172 26.19 -6.80 7.22
C ASP A 172 26.69 -7.23 8.62
N PRO A 173 27.23 -8.45 8.76
CA PRO A 173 27.94 -8.83 9.97
C PRO A 173 29.13 -7.89 10.20
N SER A 174 29.31 -7.47 11.45
CA SER A 174 30.40 -6.58 11.85
C SER A 174 31.04 -7.05 13.16
N PHE A 175 32.34 -6.89 13.24
CA PHE A 175 33.14 -7.18 14.42
C PHE A 175 34.35 -6.25 14.44
N GLU A 176 34.51 -5.48 15.51
CA GLU A 176 35.61 -4.54 15.69
C GLU A 176 36.07 -4.52 17.13
N PHE A 177 37.36 -4.20 17.33
CA PHE A 177 37.88 -3.76 18.62
C PHE A 177 37.89 -2.22 18.65
N SER A 178 37.52 -1.63 19.78
CA SER A 178 37.56 -0.16 19.93
C SER A 178 38.96 0.42 19.75
N GLU A 179 39.99 -0.39 20.08
CA GLU A 179 41.39 -0.04 19.91
C GLU A 179 42.15 -1.16 19.21
N GLY A 180 42.87 -0.84 18.13
CA GLY A 180 43.71 -1.79 17.41
C GLY A 180 44.98 -2.22 18.13
N THR A 181 45.42 -1.41 19.10
CA THR A 181 46.59 -1.69 19.95
C THR A 181 46.35 -1.13 21.33
N ILE A 182 46.56 -1.93 22.33
CA ILE A 182 46.60 -1.49 23.75
C ILE A 182 48.00 -1.63 24.30
N THR A 183 48.43 -0.67 25.10
CA THR A 183 49.71 -0.68 25.75
C THR A 183 49.51 -0.92 27.25
N LEU A 184 50.19 -1.93 27.77
CA LEU A 184 50.24 -2.18 29.21
C LEU A 184 51.47 -1.51 29.80
N GLU A 185 51.30 -0.82 30.91
CA GLU A 185 52.40 -0.27 31.68
C GLU A 185 53.21 -1.39 32.36
N ALA A 186 54.47 -1.13 32.62
CA ALA A 186 55.35 -2.09 33.31
C ALA A 186 54.81 -2.49 34.72
N SER A 187 53.97 -1.65 35.32
CA SER A 187 53.25 -1.94 36.57
C SER A 187 52.23 -3.07 36.47
N GLY A 188 51.86 -3.48 35.28
CA GLY A 188 50.84 -4.52 35.04
C GLY A 188 49.42 -4.04 35.31
N ALA A 189 49.16 -2.74 35.34
CA ALA A 189 47.80 -2.22 35.50
C ALA A 189 46.88 -2.72 34.37
N ALA A 190 45.66 -3.10 34.71
CA ALA A 190 44.69 -3.60 33.75
C ALA A 190 44.30 -2.49 32.75
N VAL A 191 44.26 -2.83 31.46
CA VAL A 191 43.74 -2.01 30.37
C VAL A 191 42.60 -2.78 29.67
N THR A 192 41.54 -2.08 29.38
CA THR A 192 40.37 -2.67 28.73
C THR A 192 40.27 -2.29 27.24
N ASN A 193 39.87 -3.22 26.41
CA ASN A 193 39.46 -2.97 25.05
C ASN A 193 38.00 -3.42 24.89
N GLN A 194 37.23 -2.72 24.09
CA GLN A 194 35.83 -3.06 23.86
C GLN A 194 35.67 -3.81 22.54
N ILE A 195 34.75 -4.76 22.52
CA ILE A 195 34.29 -5.42 21.30
C ILE A 195 32.98 -4.75 20.87
N ILE A 196 32.91 -4.37 19.59
CA ILE A 196 31.73 -3.85 18.94
C ILE A 196 31.35 -4.87 17.87
N SER A 197 30.21 -5.54 18.05
CA SER A 197 29.76 -6.59 17.13
C SER A 197 28.25 -6.68 17.10
N ASN A 198 27.67 -6.97 15.92
CA ASN A 198 26.26 -7.34 15.74
C ASN A 198 26.08 -8.85 15.51
N THR A 199 27.12 -9.66 15.67
CA THR A 199 27.11 -11.11 15.49
C THR A 199 27.79 -11.81 16.66
N ALA A 200 27.61 -13.12 16.78
CA ALA A 200 28.30 -13.93 17.78
C ALA A 200 29.83 -13.97 17.50
N TRP A 201 30.63 -13.95 18.56
CA TRP A 201 32.09 -13.97 18.47
C TRP A 201 32.74 -14.84 19.54
N THR A 202 33.95 -15.25 19.30
CA THR A 202 34.82 -15.95 20.24
C THR A 202 36.22 -15.35 20.22
N LEU A 203 36.89 -15.27 21.37
CA LEU A 203 38.31 -14.96 21.48
C LEU A 203 39.10 -16.26 21.70
N SER A 204 40.23 -16.41 21.00
CA SER A 204 41.16 -17.55 21.13
C SER A 204 42.52 -17.10 21.68
#